data_591f6cfc9d3228a6011b33c68a5de831
#
_entry.id   591f6cfc9d3228a6011b33c68a5de831
#
_cell.length_a   1.000
_cell.length_b   1.000
_cell.length_c   1.000
_cell.angle_alpha   90.00
_cell.angle_beta   90.00
_cell.angle_gamma   90.00
#
_symmetry.space_group_name_H-M   'P 1'
#
loop_
_entity.id
_entity.type
_entity.pdbx_description
1 polymer ?
#
loop_
_entity_poly.entity_id
_entity_poly.type
_entity_poly.pdbx_seq_one_letter_code
_entity_poly.pdbx_strand_id
1 'polypeptide(L)'
;MTRRQVRILVALAASAALPPLIGRYVAWFNDLRALTLGIGVSYAVAAISLNLLMGYAGQISLGHAALMGVGAFVSGNLTARGLETSWVVGVILSAVTGGLVALAIGLPALRIRGLYLAIATIGFALMVQNSLFIWKAVTGGSAGLEMPRPRAGDFVFSREADYLALALLVFVVVWVVDSNVLRTKLGRAFHGIREDEAVAQSFGVDITRYKLLAFVVSGAMAGVGGAVLAHLVTFVNSDTFRFEISLSLVVMVVVGGLGSRAGVVAAAIFFVVLPRLFLFLKGWDQLVGAAGLMYVMAAHPGGMAEAMREGLQRRAARRARKGTEPSEDSDEIPKLPSLPRPTGLPERPAVAEGQPLLSVREVSVHFGGLAALEDVSLDVPQGMIVGLIGPNGAGKSTLFNAVSGFVRRDGGTIHLADTPIHDLPPHERARLGIGRTFQLIGLAQNLSVLENFLMAQHVVADYGVGAALGHLPRAVRVERELRERSMLAIEVLGFERFVSTPVKHLSHGQKRLVELGCALVTAPELLMLDEPSAGMAPAAAENLAVRLRDVRDELGRTVFLIEHNIPLVLDVCDYIYVLNFGQILAHGTTADIAKQPEVLAAYFGEAREEAKRTAKVKT
;
A
#
# COMPACT_ATOMS: atom_id res chain seq x y z
N MET A 1 24.15 1.91 20.31
CA MET A 1 22.65 1.78 20.26
C MET A 1 22.05 2.97 19.52
N THR A 2 21.16 2.72 18.58
CA THR A 2 20.43 3.82 17.91
C THR A 2 19.42 4.45 18.88
N ARG A 3 19.07 5.75 18.67
CA ARG A 3 18.02 6.43 19.48
C ARG A 3 16.69 5.64 19.52
N ARG A 4 16.41 4.84 18.48
CA ARG A 4 15.24 3.96 18.40
C ARG A 4 15.36 2.77 19.35
N GLN A 5 16.51 2.09 19.38
CA GLN A 5 16.75 0.96 20.29
C GLN A 5 16.61 1.38 21.76
N VAL A 6 17.15 2.56 22.09
CA VAL A 6 16.96 3.13 23.45
C VAL A 6 15.50 3.36 23.76
N ARG A 7 14.70 3.96 22.85
CA ARG A 7 13.27 4.19 23.07
C ARG A 7 12.48 2.88 23.25
N ILE A 8 12.80 1.84 22.49
CA ILE A 8 12.17 0.52 22.62
C ILE A 8 12.50 -0.09 23.99
N LEU A 9 13.77 -0.08 24.40
CA LEU A 9 14.17 -0.59 25.71
C LEU A 9 13.53 0.18 26.87
N VAL A 10 13.47 1.50 26.76
CA VAL A 10 12.77 2.32 27.76
C VAL A 10 11.28 1.99 27.81
N ALA A 11 10.61 1.82 26.65
CA ALA A 11 9.20 1.43 26.63
C ALA A 11 8.97 0.05 27.23
N LEU A 12 9.83 -0.93 26.93
CA LEU A 12 9.76 -2.28 27.51
C LEU A 12 9.99 -2.26 29.02
N ALA A 13 11.01 -1.53 29.50
CA ALA A 13 11.27 -1.39 30.93
C ALA A 13 10.14 -0.66 31.65
N ALA A 14 9.60 0.41 31.06
CA ALA A 14 8.47 1.15 31.62
C ALA A 14 7.19 0.29 31.67
N SER A 15 6.89 -0.47 30.61
CA SER A 15 5.71 -1.35 30.59
C SER A 15 5.80 -2.46 31.64
N ALA A 16 6.99 -2.98 31.90
CA ALA A 16 7.20 -4.00 32.91
C ALA A 16 7.16 -3.47 34.36
N ALA A 17 7.69 -2.28 34.60
CA ALA A 17 7.88 -1.75 35.96
C ALA A 17 6.72 -0.85 36.46
N LEU A 18 6.14 -0.01 35.58
CA LEU A 18 5.18 1.01 36.02
C LEU A 18 3.86 0.43 36.59
N PRO A 19 3.16 -0.53 35.97
CA PRO A 19 1.87 -1.01 36.49
C PRO A 19 1.97 -1.66 37.87
N PRO A 20 2.94 -2.57 38.16
CA PRO A 20 3.10 -3.13 39.49
C PRO A 20 3.46 -2.08 40.55
N LEU A 21 4.32 -1.09 40.21
CA LEU A 21 4.69 0.01 41.11
C LEU A 21 3.49 0.89 41.39
N ILE A 22 2.76 1.32 40.37
CA ILE A 22 1.56 2.16 40.53
C ILE A 22 0.51 1.41 41.36
N GLY A 23 0.25 0.13 41.08
CA GLY A 23 -0.70 -0.69 41.81
C GLY A 23 -0.32 -0.90 43.29
N ARG A 24 0.98 -0.79 43.63
CA ARG A 24 1.46 -0.92 44.99
C ARG A 24 1.38 0.39 45.81
N TYR A 25 1.57 1.53 45.17
CA TYR A 25 1.72 2.81 45.86
C TYR A 25 0.60 3.82 45.61
N VAL A 26 -0.25 3.58 44.59
CA VAL A 26 -1.32 4.51 44.21
C VAL A 26 -2.68 3.89 44.54
N ALA A 27 -3.29 4.27 45.61
CA ALA A 27 -4.60 3.75 46.08
C ALA A 27 -5.73 3.91 45.04
N TRP A 28 -5.64 4.91 44.17
CA TRP A 28 -6.58 5.10 43.06
C TRP A 28 -6.48 4.00 41.99
N PHE A 29 -5.34 3.34 41.83
CA PHE A 29 -5.11 2.30 40.82
C PHE A 29 -5.39 0.92 41.42
N ASN A 30 -6.64 0.51 41.39
CA ASN A 30 -7.11 -0.79 41.89
C ASN A 30 -7.15 -1.86 40.80
N ASP A 31 -7.37 -3.13 41.22
CA ASP A 31 -7.42 -4.28 40.32
C ASP A 31 -8.48 -4.14 39.22
N LEU A 32 -9.64 -3.55 39.49
CA LEU A 32 -10.68 -3.32 38.49
C LEU A 32 -10.21 -2.39 37.35
N ARG A 33 -9.45 -1.35 37.69
CA ARG A 33 -8.89 -0.42 36.70
C ARG A 33 -7.76 -1.06 35.90
N ALA A 34 -6.91 -1.84 36.58
CA ALA A 34 -5.86 -2.62 35.92
C ALA A 34 -6.45 -3.64 34.95
N LEU A 35 -7.49 -4.37 35.35
CA LEU A 35 -8.24 -5.28 34.49
C LEU A 35 -8.82 -4.54 33.27
N THR A 36 -9.48 -3.40 33.50
CA THR A 36 -10.09 -2.60 32.43
C THR A 36 -9.06 -2.12 31.40
N LEU A 37 -7.92 -1.63 31.88
CA LEU A 37 -6.81 -1.22 31.00
C LEU A 37 -6.21 -2.42 30.27
N GLY A 38 -6.07 -3.57 30.92
CA GLY A 38 -5.59 -4.81 30.30
C GLY A 38 -6.48 -5.27 29.15
N ILE A 39 -7.80 -5.20 29.33
CA ILE A 39 -8.76 -5.45 28.25
C ILE A 39 -8.57 -4.42 27.13
N GLY A 40 -8.45 -3.14 27.45
CA GLY A 40 -8.19 -2.08 26.47
C GLY A 40 -6.92 -2.30 25.66
N VAL A 41 -5.84 -2.75 26.32
CA VAL A 41 -4.57 -3.11 25.66
C VAL A 41 -4.75 -4.31 24.73
N SER A 42 -5.48 -5.35 25.14
CA SER A 42 -5.75 -6.52 24.32
C SER A 42 -6.54 -6.15 23.05
N TYR A 43 -7.57 -5.29 23.20
CA TYR A 43 -8.30 -4.74 22.05
C TYR A 43 -7.44 -3.80 21.20
N ALA A 44 -6.51 -3.05 21.80
CA ALA A 44 -5.58 -2.22 21.05
C ALA A 44 -4.65 -3.04 20.15
N VAL A 45 -4.17 -4.22 20.62
CA VAL A 45 -3.42 -5.17 19.78
C VAL A 45 -4.25 -5.62 18.59
N ALA A 46 -5.49 -6.04 18.82
CA ALA A 46 -6.40 -6.48 17.77
C ALA A 46 -6.79 -5.32 16.81
N ALA A 47 -7.00 -4.13 17.34
CA ALA A 47 -7.34 -2.96 16.52
C ALA A 47 -6.15 -2.50 15.65
N ILE A 48 -4.89 -2.56 16.15
CA ILE A 48 -3.68 -2.33 15.33
C ILE A 48 -3.59 -3.38 14.21
N SER A 49 -3.87 -4.65 14.52
CA SER A 49 -3.85 -5.72 13.51
C SER A 49 -4.88 -5.47 12.40
N LEU A 50 -6.08 -5.06 12.76
CA LEU A 50 -7.13 -4.70 11.81
C LEU A 50 -6.76 -3.42 11.04
N ASN A 51 -6.15 -2.43 11.70
CA ASN A 51 -5.67 -1.22 11.05
C ASN A 51 -4.56 -1.49 10.02
N LEU A 52 -3.68 -2.48 10.26
CA LEU A 52 -2.72 -2.93 9.26
C LEU A 52 -3.45 -3.39 7.99
N LEU A 53 -4.51 -4.17 8.13
CA LEU A 53 -5.26 -4.73 7.01
C LEU A 53 -6.19 -3.70 6.35
N MET A 54 -7.01 -2.99 7.10
CA MET A 54 -7.96 -1.99 6.59
C MET A 54 -7.28 -0.64 6.29
N GLY A 55 -6.49 -0.16 7.24
CA GLY A 55 -5.93 1.18 7.21
C GLY A 55 -4.75 1.31 6.25
N TYR A 56 -3.92 0.29 6.13
CA TYR A 56 -2.73 0.32 5.29
C TYR A 56 -2.88 -0.49 4.00
N ALA A 57 -3.46 -1.70 4.05
CA ALA A 57 -3.61 -2.54 2.85
C ALA A 57 -4.97 -2.38 2.14
N GLY A 58 -5.89 -1.57 2.67
CA GLY A 58 -7.18 -1.28 2.06
C GLY A 58 -8.16 -2.46 2.02
N GLN A 59 -7.95 -3.50 2.85
CA GLN A 59 -8.75 -4.72 2.83
C GLN A 59 -9.68 -4.77 4.03
N ILE A 60 -10.98 -4.68 3.78
CA ILE A 60 -12.00 -4.71 4.84
C ILE A 60 -12.16 -6.14 5.36
N SER A 61 -12.00 -6.32 6.68
CA SER A 61 -12.21 -7.61 7.34
C SER A 61 -13.11 -7.45 8.56
N LEU A 62 -14.14 -8.27 8.62
CA LEU A 62 -15.08 -8.39 9.75
C LEU A 62 -14.91 -9.74 10.48
N GLY A 63 -13.78 -10.41 10.27
CA GLY A 63 -13.46 -11.71 10.88
C GLY A 63 -12.47 -11.65 12.06
N HIS A 64 -12.08 -10.46 12.53
CA HIS A 64 -10.99 -10.33 13.51
C HIS A 64 -11.30 -10.90 14.89
N ALA A 65 -12.56 -10.88 15.35
CA ALA A 65 -12.97 -11.54 16.58
C ALA A 65 -12.75 -13.06 16.52
N ALA A 66 -13.02 -13.68 15.37
CA ALA A 66 -12.76 -15.11 15.18
C ALA A 66 -11.25 -15.43 15.21
N LEU A 67 -10.40 -14.59 14.61
CA LEU A 67 -8.94 -14.74 14.67
C LEU A 67 -8.41 -14.57 16.10
N MET A 68 -8.96 -13.61 16.87
CA MET A 68 -8.67 -13.48 18.31
C MET A 68 -9.08 -14.74 19.06
N GLY A 69 -10.29 -15.24 18.83
CA GLY A 69 -10.81 -16.44 19.47
C GLY A 69 -9.96 -17.69 19.20
N VAL A 70 -9.54 -17.88 17.95
CA VAL A 70 -8.60 -18.97 17.60
C VAL A 70 -7.32 -18.87 18.42
N GLY A 71 -6.70 -17.70 18.50
CA GLY A 71 -5.49 -17.48 19.30
C GLY A 71 -5.73 -17.72 20.80
N ALA A 72 -6.86 -17.26 21.32
CA ALA A 72 -7.27 -17.45 22.70
C ALA A 72 -7.38 -18.93 23.07
N PHE A 73 -8.13 -19.70 22.26
CA PHE A 73 -8.33 -21.14 22.52
C PHE A 73 -7.05 -21.95 22.31
N VAL A 74 -6.17 -21.59 21.39
CA VAL A 74 -4.87 -22.24 21.22
C VAL A 74 -4.00 -22.04 22.47
N SER A 75 -3.84 -20.81 22.94
CA SER A 75 -3.06 -20.54 24.15
C SER A 75 -3.69 -21.21 25.38
N GLY A 76 -5.02 -21.15 25.52
CA GLY A 76 -5.73 -21.73 26.64
C GLY A 76 -5.65 -23.24 26.69
N ASN A 77 -5.80 -23.95 25.56
CA ASN A 77 -5.67 -25.42 25.53
C ASN A 77 -4.30 -25.91 25.97
N LEU A 78 -3.23 -25.20 25.62
CA LEU A 78 -1.87 -25.54 26.03
C LEU A 78 -1.68 -25.45 27.55
N THR A 79 -2.26 -24.43 28.17
CA THR A 79 -2.15 -24.20 29.60
C THR A 79 -3.14 -25.06 30.40
N ALA A 80 -4.38 -25.24 29.93
CA ALA A 80 -5.42 -25.99 30.62
C ALA A 80 -5.16 -27.51 30.66
N ARG A 81 -4.44 -28.07 29.68
CA ARG A 81 -4.14 -29.51 29.60
C ARG A 81 -2.89 -29.92 30.39
N GLY A 82 -2.38 -29.03 31.25
CA GLY A 82 -1.23 -29.35 32.11
C GLY A 82 0.09 -29.54 31.36
N LEU A 83 0.14 -29.15 30.08
CA LEU A 83 1.41 -28.92 29.43
C LEU A 83 2.01 -27.74 30.18
N GLU A 84 3.01 -27.94 31.02
CA GLU A 84 3.77 -26.87 31.72
C GLU A 84 4.49 -25.95 30.70
N THR A 85 3.82 -25.67 29.63
CA THR A 85 4.33 -24.89 28.51
C THR A 85 4.34 -23.45 28.93
N SER A 86 5.48 -22.80 28.83
CA SER A 86 5.61 -21.38 29.08
C SER A 86 4.51 -20.63 28.35
N TRP A 87 3.82 -19.70 29.03
CA TRP A 87 2.83 -18.80 28.43
C TRP A 87 3.33 -18.13 27.14
N VAL A 88 4.65 -17.85 27.06
CA VAL A 88 5.28 -17.30 25.86
C VAL A 88 5.09 -18.21 24.64
N VAL A 89 5.21 -19.54 24.82
CA VAL A 89 4.96 -20.52 23.76
C VAL A 89 3.50 -20.47 23.32
N GLY A 90 2.57 -20.33 24.28
CA GLY A 90 1.13 -20.15 23.99
C GLY A 90 0.87 -18.94 23.11
N VAL A 91 1.49 -17.80 23.43
CA VAL A 91 1.37 -16.55 22.62
C VAL A 91 1.99 -16.71 21.23
N ILE A 92 3.16 -17.36 21.12
CA ILE A 92 3.80 -17.63 19.82
C ILE A 92 2.92 -18.55 18.96
N LEU A 93 2.40 -19.62 19.52
CA LEU A 93 1.52 -20.54 18.80
C LEU A 93 0.20 -19.87 18.41
N SER A 94 -0.33 -18.96 19.24
CA SER A 94 -1.50 -18.13 18.88
C SER A 94 -1.21 -17.20 17.70
N ALA A 95 -0.01 -16.65 17.62
CA ALA A 95 0.41 -15.86 16.47
C ALA A 95 0.50 -16.73 15.20
N VAL A 96 1.12 -17.90 15.30
CA VAL A 96 1.27 -18.84 14.17
C VAL A 96 -0.10 -19.31 13.68
N THR A 97 -0.96 -19.78 14.57
CA THR A 97 -2.29 -20.29 14.21
C THR A 97 -3.21 -19.19 13.69
N GLY A 98 -3.20 -18.01 14.31
CA GLY A 98 -3.92 -16.84 13.81
C GLY A 98 -3.48 -16.46 12.40
N GLY A 99 -2.17 -16.48 12.12
CA GLY A 99 -1.60 -16.27 10.79
C GLY A 99 -2.00 -17.36 9.79
N LEU A 100 -1.96 -18.63 10.15
CA LEU A 100 -2.35 -19.76 9.29
C LEU A 100 -3.85 -19.73 8.95
N VAL A 101 -4.69 -19.42 9.92
CA VAL A 101 -6.14 -19.28 9.69
C VAL A 101 -6.40 -18.07 8.79
N ALA A 102 -5.72 -16.95 9.02
CA ALA A 102 -5.82 -15.79 8.14
C ALA A 102 -5.32 -16.08 6.72
N LEU A 103 -4.28 -16.91 6.56
CA LEU A 103 -3.83 -17.42 5.25
C LEU A 103 -4.92 -18.22 4.55
N ALA A 104 -5.57 -19.15 5.27
CA ALA A 104 -6.65 -19.96 4.72
C ALA A 104 -7.85 -19.13 4.25
N ILE A 105 -8.16 -18.03 4.95
CA ILE A 105 -9.21 -17.08 4.55
C ILE A 105 -8.73 -16.20 3.39
N GLY A 106 -7.48 -15.74 3.47
CA GLY A 106 -6.88 -14.84 2.49
C GLY A 106 -6.81 -15.45 1.09
N LEU A 107 -6.54 -16.75 0.96
CA LEU A 107 -6.43 -17.42 -0.34
C LEU A 107 -7.69 -17.29 -1.22
N PRO A 108 -8.91 -17.63 -0.77
CA PRO A 108 -10.12 -17.38 -1.56
C PRO A 108 -10.44 -15.88 -1.65
N ALA A 109 -10.11 -15.10 -0.61
CA ALA A 109 -10.36 -13.67 -0.55
C ALA A 109 -9.60 -12.86 -1.62
N LEU A 110 -8.48 -13.36 -2.14
CA LEU A 110 -7.72 -12.74 -3.23
C LEU A 110 -8.50 -12.60 -4.53
N ARG A 111 -9.50 -13.47 -4.75
CA ARG A 111 -10.39 -13.44 -5.92
C ARG A 111 -11.55 -12.46 -5.78
N ILE A 112 -11.72 -11.91 -4.57
CA ILE A 112 -12.88 -11.10 -4.18
C ILE A 112 -12.37 -9.68 -3.86
N ARG A 113 -13.06 -8.66 -4.39
CA ARG A 113 -12.66 -7.26 -4.18
C ARG A 113 -13.73 -6.47 -3.42
N GLY A 114 -13.29 -5.45 -2.67
CA GLY A 114 -14.18 -4.48 -2.04
C GLY A 114 -15.13 -5.09 -1.00
N LEU A 115 -16.42 -4.78 -1.10
CA LEU A 115 -17.45 -5.17 -0.14
C LEU A 115 -17.66 -6.69 -0.04
N TYR A 116 -17.48 -7.43 -1.12
CA TYR A 116 -17.61 -8.89 -1.12
C TYR A 116 -16.58 -9.57 -0.23
N LEU A 117 -15.40 -8.98 -0.05
CA LEU A 117 -14.39 -9.48 0.90
C LEU A 117 -14.88 -9.35 2.34
N ALA A 118 -15.54 -8.24 2.68
CA ALA A 118 -16.13 -8.05 4.00
C ALA A 118 -17.20 -9.12 4.28
N ILE A 119 -18.07 -9.41 3.30
CA ILE A 119 -19.10 -10.46 3.41
C ILE A 119 -18.45 -11.85 3.61
N ALA A 120 -17.42 -12.17 2.87
CA ALA A 120 -16.69 -13.44 3.01
C ALA A 120 -16.09 -13.59 4.42
N THR A 121 -15.52 -12.52 4.96
CA THR A 121 -14.93 -12.53 6.31
C THR A 121 -15.97 -12.57 7.43
N ILE A 122 -17.19 -12.03 7.22
CA ILE A 122 -18.35 -12.25 8.10
C ILE A 122 -18.75 -13.71 8.08
N GLY A 123 -18.93 -14.29 6.88
CA GLY A 123 -19.29 -15.71 6.74
C GLY A 123 -18.29 -16.62 7.45
N PHE A 124 -17.00 -16.33 7.34
CA PHE A 124 -15.96 -17.03 8.09
C PHE A 124 -16.12 -16.85 9.60
N ALA A 125 -16.33 -15.62 10.10
CA ALA A 125 -16.49 -15.37 11.52
C ALA A 125 -17.67 -16.16 12.11
N LEU A 126 -18.81 -16.14 11.42
CA LEU A 126 -20.01 -16.89 11.81
C LEU A 126 -19.78 -18.41 11.73
N MET A 127 -19.08 -18.89 10.71
CA MET A 127 -18.71 -20.30 10.61
C MET A 127 -17.85 -20.74 11.79
N VAL A 128 -16.80 -20.00 12.13
CA VAL A 128 -15.91 -20.30 13.26
C VAL A 128 -16.69 -20.25 14.59
N GLN A 129 -17.50 -19.22 14.77
CA GLN A 129 -18.30 -19.05 15.99
C GLN A 129 -19.29 -20.22 16.19
N ASN A 130 -20.00 -20.64 15.13
CA ASN A 130 -21.05 -21.65 15.21
C ASN A 130 -20.57 -23.10 14.97
N SER A 131 -19.28 -23.30 14.67
CA SER A 131 -18.70 -24.65 14.51
C SER A 131 -17.50 -24.86 15.43
N LEU A 132 -16.37 -24.17 15.17
CA LEU A 132 -15.12 -24.38 15.89
C LEU A 132 -15.24 -24.02 17.38
N PHE A 133 -15.89 -22.90 17.70
CA PHE A 133 -16.03 -22.44 19.09
C PHE A 133 -17.07 -23.22 19.91
N ILE A 134 -17.90 -24.04 19.27
CA ILE A 134 -18.83 -24.96 19.93
C ILE A 134 -18.23 -26.37 20.08
N TRP A 135 -17.12 -26.65 19.41
CA TRP A 135 -16.52 -27.98 19.42
C TRP A 135 -15.90 -28.31 20.79
N LYS A 136 -16.61 -29.14 21.55
CA LYS A 136 -16.30 -29.45 22.95
C LYS A 136 -14.87 -29.91 23.20
N ALA A 137 -14.28 -30.70 22.26
CA ALA A 137 -12.92 -31.20 22.41
C ALA A 137 -11.82 -30.11 22.30
N VAL A 138 -12.13 -28.97 21.64
CA VAL A 138 -11.20 -27.89 21.38
C VAL A 138 -11.42 -26.69 22.30
N THR A 139 -12.67 -26.33 22.57
CA THR A 139 -13.03 -25.09 23.26
C THR A 139 -13.79 -25.30 24.58
N GLY A 140 -14.01 -26.55 24.98
CA GLY A 140 -14.94 -26.86 26.07
C GLY A 140 -16.42 -26.70 25.68
N GLY A 141 -16.72 -26.29 24.45
CA GLY A 141 -18.08 -26.03 23.97
C GLY A 141 -18.74 -24.85 24.65
N SER A 142 -20.03 -24.97 24.98
CA SER A 142 -20.78 -23.94 25.71
C SER A 142 -20.29 -23.76 27.16
N ALA A 143 -19.64 -24.79 27.74
CA ALA A 143 -19.09 -24.70 29.08
C ALA A 143 -17.83 -23.83 29.16
N GLY A 144 -17.15 -23.60 28.03
CA GLY A 144 -15.92 -22.78 27.96
C GLY A 144 -14.69 -23.47 28.55
N LEU A 145 -13.60 -22.72 28.64
CA LEU A 145 -12.32 -23.13 29.22
C LEU A 145 -11.87 -22.12 30.28
N GLU A 146 -11.39 -22.65 31.41
CA GLU A 146 -10.64 -21.85 32.38
C GLU A 146 -9.21 -21.65 31.88
N MET A 147 -8.76 -20.41 31.91
CA MET A 147 -7.43 -20.00 31.46
C MET A 147 -6.59 -19.61 32.69
N PRO A 148 -5.66 -20.47 33.14
CA PRO A 148 -4.86 -20.14 34.30
C PRO A 148 -3.98 -18.91 34.03
N ARG A 149 -3.72 -18.13 35.09
CA ARG A 149 -2.79 -17.00 35.01
C ARG A 149 -1.37 -17.48 34.65
N PRO A 150 -0.63 -16.71 33.84
CA PRO A 150 0.75 -17.03 33.49
C PRO A 150 1.64 -17.17 34.72
N ARG A 151 2.66 -18.04 34.61
CA ARG A 151 3.70 -18.25 35.60
C ARG A 151 5.08 -18.02 34.99
N ALA A 152 6.00 -17.50 35.77
CA ALA A 152 7.41 -17.38 35.43
C ALA A 152 8.22 -18.00 36.61
N GLY A 153 8.58 -19.29 36.49
CA GLY A 153 9.07 -20.06 37.62
C GLY A 153 8.02 -20.11 38.72
N ASP A 154 8.39 -19.77 39.94
CA ASP A 154 7.50 -19.77 41.11
C ASP A 154 6.60 -18.51 41.17
N PHE A 155 6.85 -17.51 40.35
CA PHE A 155 6.07 -16.26 40.33
C PHE A 155 4.81 -16.42 39.48
N VAL A 156 3.63 -16.22 40.09
CA VAL A 156 2.34 -16.20 39.41
C VAL A 156 1.88 -14.76 39.23
N PHE A 157 1.52 -14.38 38.01
CA PHE A 157 0.96 -13.04 37.70
C PHE A 157 -0.51 -12.95 38.18
N SER A 158 -0.73 -13.13 39.48
CA SER A 158 -2.06 -13.22 40.08
C SER A 158 -2.76 -11.86 40.21
N ARG A 159 -2.00 -10.78 40.44
CA ARG A 159 -2.54 -9.42 40.52
C ARG A 159 -2.81 -8.87 39.13
N GLU A 160 -3.92 -8.14 38.97
CA GLU A 160 -4.27 -7.52 37.70
C GLU A 160 -3.21 -6.52 37.19
N ALA A 161 -2.55 -5.80 38.10
CA ALA A 161 -1.47 -4.88 37.75
C ALA A 161 -0.23 -5.60 37.20
N ASP A 162 0.12 -6.78 37.74
CA ASP A 162 1.26 -7.58 37.25
C ASP A 162 0.95 -8.14 35.86
N TYR A 163 -0.29 -8.60 35.64
CA TYR A 163 -0.72 -9.07 34.33
C TYR A 163 -0.79 -7.93 33.31
N LEU A 164 -1.24 -6.74 33.71
CA LEU A 164 -1.23 -5.55 32.85
C LEU A 164 0.19 -5.21 32.38
N ALA A 165 1.21 -5.35 33.24
CA ALA A 165 2.61 -5.18 32.84
C ALA A 165 3.01 -6.14 31.72
N LEU A 166 2.60 -7.41 31.84
CA LEU A 166 2.85 -8.43 30.82
C LEU A 166 2.09 -8.13 29.52
N ALA A 167 0.82 -7.71 29.60
CA ALA A 167 0.02 -7.31 28.44
C ALA A 167 0.64 -6.09 27.70
N LEU A 168 1.14 -5.09 28.45
CA LEU A 168 1.82 -3.94 27.87
C LEU A 168 3.16 -4.33 27.22
N LEU A 169 3.89 -5.28 27.79
CA LEU A 169 5.12 -5.79 27.19
C LEU A 169 4.83 -6.42 25.82
N VAL A 170 3.80 -7.28 25.74
CA VAL A 170 3.37 -7.88 24.47
C VAL A 170 2.89 -6.80 23.49
N PHE A 171 2.12 -5.82 23.97
CA PHE A 171 1.69 -4.68 23.15
C PHE A 171 2.89 -3.93 22.54
N VAL A 172 3.94 -3.65 23.35
CA VAL A 172 5.14 -2.99 22.83
C VAL A 172 5.83 -3.83 21.77
N VAL A 173 5.91 -5.16 21.96
CA VAL A 173 6.47 -6.06 20.93
C VAL A 173 5.65 -5.99 19.65
N VAL A 174 4.33 -6.10 19.73
CA VAL A 174 3.42 -5.99 18.57
C VAL A 174 3.56 -4.62 17.89
N TRP A 175 3.60 -3.54 18.67
CA TRP A 175 3.82 -2.17 18.17
C TRP A 175 5.14 -2.04 17.42
N VAL A 176 6.21 -2.68 17.90
CA VAL A 176 7.53 -2.66 17.24
C VAL A 176 7.48 -3.44 15.94
N VAL A 177 6.87 -4.63 15.93
CA VAL A 177 6.69 -5.45 14.72
C VAL A 177 5.88 -4.68 13.67
N ASP A 178 4.72 -4.13 14.04
CA ASP A 178 3.90 -3.29 13.18
C ASP A 178 4.69 -2.07 12.65
N SER A 179 5.43 -1.38 13.53
CA SER A 179 6.30 -0.27 13.12
C SER A 179 7.40 -0.68 12.14
N ASN A 180 7.93 -1.90 12.26
CA ASN A 180 8.93 -2.42 11.33
C ASN A 180 8.31 -2.71 9.97
N VAL A 181 7.14 -3.36 9.95
CA VAL A 181 6.37 -3.60 8.72
C VAL A 181 6.15 -2.29 7.96
N LEU A 182 5.60 -1.29 8.65
CA LEU A 182 5.20 -0.02 8.01
C LEU A 182 6.38 0.84 7.53
N ARG A 183 7.56 0.69 8.10
CA ARG A 183 8.77 1.45 7.71
C ARG A 183 9.59 0.81 6.61
N THR A 184 9.22 -0.38 6.18
CA THR A 184 9.92 -1.16 5.17
C THR A 184 9.14 -1.19 3.86
N LYS A 185 9.69 -1.86 2.86
CA LYS A 185 9.02 -2.08 1.58
C LYS A 185 7.62 -2.71 1.73
N LEU A 186 7.37 -3.46 2.83
CA LEU A 186 6.06 -4.07 3.07
C LEU A 186 4.98 -3.00 3.26
N GLY A 187 5.21 -2.03 4.14
CA GLY A 187 4.27 -0.95 4.40
C GLY A 187 4.04 -0.06 3.17
N ARG A 188 5.10 0.22 2.40
CA ARG A 188 4.96 0.98 1.14
C ARG A 188 4.14 0.20 0.11
N ALA A 189 4.37 -1.10 -0.03
CA ALA A 189 3.56 -1.95 -0.92
C ALA A 189 2.09 -1.98 -0.48
N PHE A 190 1.81 -2.08 0.82
CA PHE A 190 0.43 -2.03 1.33
C PHE A 190 -0.23 -0.69 0.99
N HIS A 191 0.44 0.43 1.21
CA HIS A 191 -0.07 1.74 0.82
C HIS A 191 -0.30 1.86 -0.68
N GLY A 192 0.66 1.42 -1.50
CA GLY A 192 0.52 1.42 -2.95
C GLY A 192 -0.69 0.62 -3.42
N ILE A 193 -0.88 -0.60 -2.88
CA ILE A 193 -2.05 -1.46 -3.19
C ILE A 193 -3.37 -0.79 -2.80
N ARG A 194 -3.39 -0.08 -1.68
CA ARG A 194 -4.59 0.62 -1.21
C ARG A 194 -4.97 1.79 -2.12
N GLU A 195 -3.98 2.55 -2.60
CA GLU A 195 -4.21 3.73 -3.46
C GLU A 195 -4.57 3.30 -4.89
N ASP A 196 -3.70 2.49 -5.53
CA ASP A 196 -3.91 1.96 -6.87
C ASP A 196 -3.11 0.67 -7.11
N GLU A 197 -3.83 -0.42 -7.38
CA GLU A 197 -3.22 -1.73 -7.63
C GLU A 197 -2.38 -1.75 -8.93
N ALA A 198 -2.78 -1.02 -9.98
CA ALA A 198 -2.06 -0.99 -11.23
C ALA A 198 -0.72 -0.25 -11.08
N VAL A 199 -0.74 0.89 -10.39
CA VAL A 199 0.47 1.65 -10.07
C VAL A 199 1.43 0.83 -9.22
N ALA A 200 0.93 0.14 -8.19
CA ALA A 200 1.76 -0.73 -7.36
C ALA A 200 2.42 -1.85 -8.18
N GLN A 201 1.67 -2.47 -9.12
CA GLN A 201 2.21 -3.50 -10.01
C GLN A 201 3.29 -2.95 -10.95
N SER A 202 3.14 -1.75 -11.48
CA SER A 202 4.15 -1.12 -12.36
C SER A 202 5.47 -0.85 -11.62
N PHE A 203 5.43 -0.74 -10.28
CA PHE A 203 6.61 -0.66 -9.42
C PHE A 203 7.12 -2.03 -8.94
N GLY A 204 6.63 -3.13 -9.51
CA GLY A 204 7.10 -4.48 -9.22
C GLY A 204 6.47 -5.14 -7.99
N VAL A 205 5.35 -4.61 -7.48
CA VAL A 205 4.62 -5.21 -6.34
C VAL A 205 3.73 -6.35 -6.82
N ASP A 206 3.95 -7.57 -6.32
CA ASP A 206 3.05 -8.70 -6.50
C ASP A 206 1.82 -8.53 -5.57
N ILE A 207 0.72 -8.05 -6.13
CA ILE A 207 -0.51 -7.74 -5.38
C ILE A 207 -1.01 -8.94 -4.59
N THR A 208 -1.00 -10.12 -5.20
CA THR A 208 -1.50 -11.35 -4.60
C THR A 208 -0.72 -11.70 -3.33
N ARG A 209 0.61 -11.73 -3.45
CA ARG A 209 1.50 -12.05 -2.31
C ARG A 209 1.40 -11.02 -1.20
N TYR A 210 1.37 -9.74 -1.53
CA TYR A 210 1.33 -8.67 -0.52
C TYR A 210 -0.03 -8.58 0.19
N LYS A 211 -1.14 -8.77 -0.53
CA LYS A 211 -2.47 -8.89 0.10
C LYS A 211 -2.52 -10.06 1.08
N LEU A 212 -2.05 -11.23 0.65
CA LEU A 212 -2.00 -12.42 1.49
C LEU A 212 -1.12 -12.22 2.73
N LEU A 213 0.05 -11.58 2.54
CA LEU A 213 0.95 -11.25 3.64
C LEU A 213 0.31 -10.29 4.65
N ALA A 214 -0.46 -9.30 4.19
CA ALA A 214 -1.21 -8.41 5.07
C ALA A 214 -2.21 -9.19 5.93
N PHE A 215 -2.94 -10.16 5.35
CA PHE A 215 -3.83 -11.04 6.09
C PHE A 215 -3.09 -11.88 7.13
N VAL A 216 -1.97 -12.51 6.76
CA VAL A 216 -1.19 -13.38 7.65
C VAL A 216 -0.62 -12.59 8.83
N VAL A 217 0.00 -11.45 8.58
CA VAL A 217 0.57 -10.61 9.65
C VAL A 217 -0.52 -10.06 10.56
N SER A 218 -1.62 -9.58 9.98
CA SER A 218 -2.78 -9.11 10.73
C SER A 218 -3.39 -10.21 11.57
N GLY A 219 -3.62 -11.41 11.01
CA GLY A 219 -4.17 -12.55 11.74
C GLY A 219 -3.27 -13.04 12.87
N ALA A 220 -1.96 -13.05 12.66
CA ALA A 220 -0.98 -13.38 13.69
C ALA A 220 -1.07 -12.39 14.88
N MET A 221 -1.13 -11.09 14.60
CA MET A 221 -1.28 -10.07 15.64
C MET A 221 -2.64 -10.16 16.36
N ALA A 222 -3.73 -10.45 15.62
CA ALA A 222 -5.07 -10.65 16.22
C ALA A 222 -5.08 -11.86 17.16
N GLY A 223 -4.44 -12.98 16.76
CA GLY A 223 -4.28 -14.16 17.60
C GLY A 223 -3.54 -13.87 18.90
N VAL A 224 -2.47 -13.07 18.84
CA VAL A 224 -1.75 -12.58 20.04
C VAL A 224 -2.69 -11.77 20.95
N GLY A 225 -3.47 -10.83 20.38
CA GLY A 225 -4.46 -10.06 21.14
C GLY A 225 -5.47 -10.93 21.86
N GLY A 226 -5.94 -12.00 21.18
CA GLY A 226 -6.84 -12.99 21.76
C GLY A 226 -6.21 -13.79 22.91
N ALA A 227 -4.97 -14.25 22.76
CA ALA A 227 -4.24 -14.96 23.81
C ALA A 227 -4.06 -14.09 25.06
N VAL A 228 -3.67 -12.83 24.89
CA VAL A 228 -3.53 -11.87 26.00
C VAL A 228 -4.86 -11.64 26.70
N LEU A 229 -5.96 -11.45 25.94
CA LEU A 229 -7.29 -11.28 26.51
C LEU A 229 -7.74 -12.50 27.30
N ALA A 230 -7.55 -13.71 26.78
CA ALA A 230 -8.01 -14.95 27.37
C ALA A 230 -7.45 -15.19 28.78
N HIS A 231 -6.13 -15.05 28.93
CA HIS A 231 -5.49 -15.21 30.25
C HIS A 231 -5.77 -14.04 31.21
N LEU A 232 -6.19 -12.87 30.68
CA LEU A 232 -6.63 -11.74 31.49
C LEU A 232 -8.00 -11.99 32.11
N VAL A 233 -8.97 -12.45 31.30
CA VAL A 233 -10.34 -12.70 31.77
C VAL A 233 -10.49 -14.04 32.48
N THR A 234 -9.49 -14.93 32.41
CA THR A 234 -9.38 -16.25 33.07
C THR A 234 -10.46 -17.25 32.73
N PHE A 235 -11.48 -16.88 31.99
CA PHE A 235 -12.54 -17.76 31.48
C PHE A 235 -12.98 -17.30 30.09
N VAL A 236 -13.02 -18.23 29.15
CA VAL A 236 -13.37 -17.95 27.75
C VAL A 236 -14.32 -19.01 27.22
N ASN A 237 -15.39 -18.57 26.60
CA ASN A 237 -16.38 -19.40 25.91
C ASN A 237 -16.65 -18.90 24.49
N SER A 238 -17.57 -19.56 23.76
CA SER A 238 -17.97 -19.16 22.40
C SER A 238 -18.49 -17.73 22.32
N ASP A 239 -19.12 -17.24 23.40
CA ASP A 239 -19.71 -15.91 23.45
C ASP A 239 -18.68 -14.79 23.65
N THR A 240 -17.45 -15.13 24.12
CA THR A 240 -16.38 -14.17 24.34
C THR A 240 -15.88 -13.54 23.04
N PHE A 241 -16.03 -14.23 21.90
CA PHE A 241 -15.55 -13.77 20.58
C PHE A 241 -16.66 -13.69 19.54
N ARG A 242 -17.80 -13.12 19.94
CA ARG A 242 -18.93 -12.90 19.04
C ARG A 242 -18.59 -11.92 17.91
N PHE A 243 -19.33 -12.01 16.82
CA PHE A 243 -19.19 -11.13 15.65
C PHE A 243 -19.25 -9.63 16.01
N GLU A 244 -20.04 -9.25 17.02
CA GLU A 244 -20.17 -7.85 17.50
C GLU A 244 -18.83 -7.25 17.92
N ILE A 245 -17.88 -8.08 18.38
CA ILE A 245 -16.53 -7.62 18.69
C ILE A 245 -15.77 -7.23 17.41
N SER A 246 -15.95 -7.98 16.32
CA SER A 246 -15.37 -7.57 15.03
C SER A 246 -15.89 -6.21 14.59
N LEU A 247 -17.20 -5.97 14.75
CA LEU A 247 -17.79 -4.67 14.44
C LEU A 247 -17.24 -3.56 15.35
N SER A 248 -17.10 -3.82 16.65
CA SER A 248 -16.50 -2.88 17.61
C SER A 248 -15.06 -2.54 17.25
N LEU A 249 -14.26 -3.52 16.82
CA LEU A 249 -12.89 -3.30 16.34
C LEU A 249 -12.87 -2.41 15.09
N VAL A 250 -13.80 -2.61 14.15
CA VAL A 250 -13.91 -1.71 12.97
C VAL A 250 -14.24 -0.29 13.41
N VAL A 251 -15.19 -0.12 14.34
CA VAL A 251 -15.50 1.20 14.91
C VAL A 251 -14.26 1.85 15.54
N MET A 252 -13.49 1.10 16.33
CA MET A 252 -12.27 1.61 16.95
C MET A 252 -11.24 2.06 15.90
N VAL A 253 -11.09 1.31 14.81
CA VAL A 253 -10.16 1.65 13.72
C VAL A 253 -10.63 2.86 12.93
N VAL A 254 -11.91 2.94 12.59
CA VAL A 254 -12.46 4.06 11.80
C VAL A 254 -12.46 5.35 12.63
N VAL A 255 -12.94 5.30 13.88
CA VAL A 255 -12.95 6.46 14.79
C VAL A 255 -11.54 6.90 15.13
N GLY A 256 -10.62 5.97 15.37
CA GLY A 256 -9.22 6.27 15.61
C GLY A 256 -8.49 6.87 14.40
N GLY A 257 -9.02 6.63 13.21
CA GLY A 257 -8.50 7.08 11.91
C GLY A 257 -7.71 5.99 11.20
N LEU A 258 -8.20 5.60 10.02
CA LEU A 258 -7.58 4.60 9.14
C LEU A 258 -6.13 4.97 8.82
N GLY A 259 -5.19 4.06 9.11
CA GLY A 259 -3.75 4.30 8.94
C GLY A 259 -3.08 5.07 10.09
N SER A 260 -3.81 5.43 11.14
CA SER A 260 -3.27 6.10 12.34
C SER A 260 -3.13 5.13 13.50
N ARG A 261 -1.92 4.65 13.77
CA ARG A 261 -1.65 3.72 14.88
C ARG A 261 -2.03 4.28 16.25
N ALA A 262 -1.57 5.50 16.52
CA ALA A 262 -1.83 6.15 17.82
C ALA A 262 -3.32 6.45 18.03
N GLY A 263 -4.01 6.90 16.98
CA GLY A 263 -5.44 7.16 17.04
C GLY A 263 -6.25 5.89 17.29
N VAL A 264 -5.90 4.78 16.62
CA VAL A 264 -6.56 3.47 16.79
C VAL A 264 -6.36 2.92 18.20
N VAL A 265 -5.14 3.02 18.77
CA VAL A 265 -4.87 2.61 20.15
C VAL A 265 -5.66 3.46 21.14
N ALA A 266 -5.67 4.78 20.94
CA ALA A 266 -6.43 5.69 21.80
C ALA A 266 -7.94 5.39 21.75
N ALA A 267 -8.48 5.13 20.55
CA ALA A 267 -9.87 4.73 20.37
C ALA A 267 -10.17 3.38 21.04
N ALA A 268 -9.32 2.37 20.88
CA ALA A 268 -9.51 1.06 21.51
C ALA A 268 -9.55 1.17 23.04
N ILE A 269 -8.63 1.90 23.65
CA ILE A 269 -8.62 2.14 25.08
C ILE A 269 -9.86 2.96 25.50
N PHE A 270 -10.20 4.00 24.76
CA PHE A 270 -11.35 4.86 25.02
C PHE A 270 -12.66 4.07 25.06
N PHE A 271 -12.95 3.28 24.01
CA PHE A 271 -14.20 2.50 23.93
C PHE A 271 -14.33 1.41 25.00
N VAL A 272 -13.20 0.90 25.51
CA VAL A 272 -13.21 -0.09 26.61
C VAL A 272 -13.33 0.58 27.98
N VAL A 273 -12.67 1.73 28.17
CA VAL A 273 -12.62 2.40 29.47
C VAL A 273 -13.86 3.25 29.72
N LEU A 274 -14.38 3.94 28.69
CA LEU A 274 -15.50 4.87 28.82
C LEU A 274 -16.74 4.27 29.47
N PRO A 275 -17.30 3.12 29.01
CA PRO A 275 -18.49 2.54 29.63
C PRO A 275 -18.29 2.09 31.08
N ARG A 276 -17.04 1.76 31.43
CA ARG A 276 -16.68 1.33 32.78
C ARG A 276 -16.43 2.48 33.76
N LEU A 277 -16.07 3.65 33.25
CA LEU A 277 -15.96 4.87 34.06
C LEU A 277 -17.33 5.46 34.36
N PHE A 278 -18.27 5.35 33.45
CA PHE A 278 -19.62 5.90 33.59
C PHE A 278 -20.62 4.75 33.74
N LEU A 279 -20.88 4.33 34.98
CA LEU A 279 -21.79 3.21 35.29
C LEU A 279 -23.19 3.35 34.69
N PHE A 280 -23.68 4.58 34.48
CA PHE A 280 -24.96 4.84 33.81
C PHE A 280 -24.96 4.54 32.32
N LEU A 281 -23.77 4.37 31.68
CA LEU A 281 -23.61 3.94 30.29
C LEU A 281 -23.54 2.42 30.15
N LYS A 282 -23.59 1.67 31.24
CA LYS A 282 -23.56 0.20 31.20
C LYS A 282 -24.77 -0.34 30.41
N GLY A 283 -24.50 -1.09 29.35
CA GLY A 283 -25.52 -1.55 28.40
C GLY A 283 -25.76 -0.62 27.20
N TRP A 284 -25.15 0.56 27.16
CA TRP A 284 -25.24 1.52 26.06
C TRP A 284 -24.00 1.50 25.16
N ASP A 285 -23.10 0.54 25.36
CA ASP A 285 -21.79 0.45 24.67
C ASP A 285 -21.94 0.48 23.16
N GLN A 286 -22.94 -0.28 22.66
CA GLN A 286 -23.22 -0.36 21.21
C GLN A 286 -23.77 0.96 20.67
N LEU A 287 -24.65 1.62 21.43
CA LEU A 287 -25.24 2.90 21.01
C LEU A 287 -24.21 4.03 21.04
N VAL A 288 -23.38 4.09 22.08
CA VAL A 288 -22.27 5.05 22.16
C VAL A 288 -21.26 4.81 21.03
N GLY A 289 -20.96 3.54 20.74
CA GLY A 289 -20.11 3.17 19.62
C GLY A 289 -20.70 3.60 18.28
N ALA A 290 -21.98 3.31 18.04
CA ALA A 290 -22.68 3.68 16.80
C ALA A 290 -22.79 5.20 16.64
N ALA A 291 -23.18 5.91 17.69
CA ALA A 291 -23.26 7.38 17.68
C ALA A 291 -21.90 8.02 17.45
N GLY A 292 -20.85 7.52 18.11
CA GLY A 292 -19.47 7.95 17.89
C GLY A 292 -19.00 7.73 16.46
N LEU A 293 -19.31 6.55 15.88
CA LEU A 293 -19.02 6.25 14.49
C LEU A 293 -19.74 7.22 13.54
N MET A 294 -21.06 7.41 13.72
CA MET A 294 -21.84 8.34 12.90
C MET A 294 -21.30 9.76 12.98
N TYR A 295 -20.97 10.24 14.18
CA TYR A 295 -20.39 11.56 14.38
C TYR A 295 -19.05 11.71 13.66
N VAL A 296 -18.13 10.73 13.83
CA VAL A 296 -16.81 10.80 13.20
C VAL A 296 -16.92 10.72 11.67
N MET A 297 -17.77 9.83 11.14
CA MET A 297 -17.99 9.74 9.69
C MET A 297 -18.59 11.03 9.11
N ALA A 298 -19.48 11.69 9.83
CA ALA A 298 -20.12 12.94 9.38
C ALA A 298 -19.19 14.15 9.51
N ALA A 299 -18.47 14.28 10.63
CA ALA A 299 -17.66 15.45 10.95
C ALA A 299 -16.21 15.35 10.47
N HIS A 300 -15.64 14.14 10.46
CA HIS A 300 -14.22 13.88 10.16
C HIS A 300 -14.06 12.55 9.40
N PRO A 301 -14.30 12.52 8.08
CA PRO A 301 -14.24 11.29 7.28
C PRO A 301 -12.87 10.58 7.32
N GLY A 302 -11.79 11.31 7.60
CA GLY A 302 -10.45 10.76 7.81
C GLY A 302 -10.14 10.29 9.24
N GLY A 303 -11.15 10.33 10.15
CA GLY A 303 -11.03 9.97 11.56
C GLY A 303 -10.44 11.09 12.44
N MET A 304 -10.52 10.90 13.76
CA MET A 304 -10.05 11.89 14.74
C MET A 304 -8.55 12.21 14.63
N ALA A 305 -7.73 11.25 14.22
CA ALA A 305 -6.30 11.46 14.07
C ALA A 305 -5.96 12.40 12.90
N GLU A 306 -6.72 12.36 11.80
CA GLU A 306 -6.53 13.28 10.67
C GLU A 306 -6.97 14.70 11.06
N ALA A 307 -8.12 14.84 11.72
CA ALA A 307 -8.60 16.11 12.24
C ALA A 307 -7.57 16.77 13.18
N MET A 308 -6.92 15.97 14.05
CA MET A 308 -5.88 16.48 14.96
C MET A 308 -4.60 16.89 14.21
N ARG A 309 -4.19 16.10 13.17
CA ARG A 309 -3.05 16.45 12.31
C ARG A 309 -3.31 17.74 11.54
N GLU A 310 -4.47 17.89 10.93
CA GLU A 310 -4.86 19.13 10.24
C GLU A 310 -4.88 20.33 11.18
N GLY A 311 -5.43 20.16 12.40
CA GLY A 311 -5.42 21.21 13.43
C GLY A 311 -4.00 21.64 13.80
N LEU A 312 -3.07 20.69 13.96
CA LEU A 312 -1.66 20.97 14.25
C LEU A 312 -0.95 21.62 13.05
N GLN A 313 -1.22 21.15 11.83
CA GLN A 313 -0.64 21.72 10.60
C GLN A 313 -1.15 23.13 10.35
N ARG A 314 -2.45 23.42 10.56
CA ARG A 314 -3.02 24.76 10.46
C ARG A 314 -2.39 25.72 11.49
N ARG A 315 -2.10 25.22 12.72
CA ARG A 315 -1.38 26.00 13.76
C ARG A 315 0.08 26.25 13.37
N ALA A 316 0.77 25.25 12.82
CA ALA A 316 2.14 25.36 12.32
C ALA A 316 2.23 26.31 11.11
N ALA A 317 1.30 26.20 10.14
CA ALA A 317 1.22 27.06 8.97
C ALA A 317 0.92 28.53 9.35
N ARG A 318 0.06 28.77 10.37
CA ARG A 318 -0.17 30.13 10.90
C ARG A 318 1.09 30.72 11.55
N ARG A 319 1.96 29.89 12.15
CA ARG A 319 3.25 30.33 12.68
C ARG A 319 4.28 30.57 11.58
N ALA A 320 4.30 29.75 10.53
CA ALA A 320 5.22 29.87 9.40
C ALA A 320 4.89 31.07 8.47
N ARG A 321 3.60 31.41 8.28
CA ARG A 321 3.17 32.59 7.50
C ARG A 321 3.68 33.93 8.03
N LYS A 322 4.28 33.99 9.20
CA LYS A 322 4.92 35.21 9.74
C LYS A 322 6.37 35.42 9.28
N GLY A 323 6.92 34.55 8.43
CA GLY A 323 8.36 34.57 8.18
C GLY A 323 8.88 34.31 6.79
N THR A 324 8.06 34.09 5.73
CA THR A 324 8.66 33.83 4.40
C THR A 324 7.66 34.15 3.29
N GLU A 325 7.98 35.13 2.45
CA GLU A 325 7.37 35.30 1.13
C GLU A 325 7.80 34.15 0.22
N PRO A 326 6.94 33.69 -0.71
CA PRO A 326 7.33 32.69 -1.70
C PRO A 326 8.34 33.33 -2.65
N SER A 327 9.54 32.83 -2.70
CA SER A 327 10.48 33.16 -3.78
C SER A 327 9.94 32.60 -5.08
N GLU A 328 9.78 33.46 -6.09
CA GLU A 328 9.51 33.11 -7.46
C GLU A 328 10.56 32.12 -7.97
N ASP A 329 10.11 31.10 -8.69
CA ASP A 329 10.94 30.02 -9.22
C ASP A 329 12.01 30.60 -10.16
N SER A 330 13.25 30.18 -9.95
CA SER A 330 14.30 30.33 -10.95
C SER A 330 13.98 29.39 -12.11
N ASP A 331 13.89 29.94 -13.32
CA ASP A 331 13.60 29.23 -14.59
C ASP A 331 14.75 28.32 -15.06
N GLU A 332 15.81 28.12 -14.26
CA GLU A 332 16.88 27.19 -14.58
C GLU A 332 16.43 25.74 -14.34
N ILE A 333 16.27 25.02 -15.45
CA ILE A 333 15.98 23.59 -15.46
C ILE A 333 17.26 22.83 -15.09
N PRO A 334 17.38 22.19 -13.90
CA PRO A 334 18.57 21.41 -13.54
C PRO A 334 18.70 20.23 -14.51
N LYS A 335 19.93 19.93 -14.99
CA LYS A 335 20.19 18.74 -15.81
C LYS A 335 19.89 17.46 -15.05
N LEU A 336 19.34 16.43 -15.74
CA LEU A 336 19.12 15.11 -15.14
C LEU A 336 20.47 14.42 -14.94
N PRO A 337 20.89 14.05 -13.71
CA PRO A 337 22.09 13.26 -13.54
C PRO A 337 21.84 11.81 -13.89
N SER A 338 22.88 11.16 -14.35
CA SER A 338 22.93 9.70 -14.47
C SER A 338 22.85 9.07 -13.09
N LEU A 339 21.70 8.59 -12.69
CA LEU A 339 21.58 7.75 -11.50
C LEU A 339 22.22 6.38 -11.80
N PRO A 340 23.21 5.93 -11.02
CA PRO A 340 23.81 4.61 -11.23
C PRO A 340 22.73 3.53 -11.09
N ARG A 341 22.86 2.46 -11.88
CA ARG A 341 21.91 1.33 -11.83
C ARG A 341 21.84 0.74 -10.42
N PRO A 342 20.64 0.47 -9.85
CA PRO A 342 20.52 -0.20 -8.57
C PRO A 342 21.15 -1.59 -8.60
N THR A 343 21.84 -1.96 -7.53
CA THR A 343 22.26 -3.34 -7.29
C THR A 343 21.05 -4.21 -6.97
N GLY A 344 20.99 -5.44 -7.49
CA GLY A 344 19.92 -6.40 -7.22
C GLY A 344 18.81 -6.50 -8.27
N LEU A 345 18.90 -5.72 -9.35
CA LEU A 345 18.09 -5.98 -10.54
C LEU A 345 18.62 -7.22 -11.30
N PRO A 346 17.73 -8.03 -11.92
CA PRO A 346 18.17 -9.09 -12.85
C PRO A 346 19.11 -8.53 -13.90
N GLU A 347 20.02 -9.36 -14.42
CA GLU A 347 20.82 -8.96 -15.56
C GLU A 347 19.90 -8.49 -16.69
N ARG A 348 20.31 -7.42 -17.37
CA ARG A 348 19.54 -6.86 -18.47
C ARG A 348 19.50 -7.87 -19.61
N PRO A 349 18.34 -8.04 -20.30
CA PRO A 349 18.35 -8.71 -21.56
C PRO A 349 19.34 -8.00 -22.49
N ALA A 350 20.36 -8.69 -22.95
CA ALA A 350 21.28 -8.14 -23.94
C ALA A 350 20.53 -7.97 -25.26
N VAL A 351 20.59 -6.77 -25.85
CA VAL A 351 20.06 -6.55 -27.19
C VAL A 351 21.19 -6.86 -28.16
N ALA A 352 20.98 -7.84 -29.04
CA ALA A 352 21.92 -8.14 -30.10
C ALA A 352 21.98 -6.98 -31.10
N GLU A 353 23.16 -6.75 -31.69
CA GLU A 353 23.37 -5.65 -32.65
C GLU A 353 22.34 -5.73 -33.79
N GLY A 354 21.54 -4.68 -33.99
CA GLY A 354 20.50 -4.61 -35.00
C GLY A 354 19.12 -5.14 -34.57
N GLN A 355 18.95 -5.64 -33.33
CA GLN A 355 17.63 -6.04 -32.83
C GLN A 355 16.93 -4.89 -32.08
N PRO A 356 15.57 -4.81 -32.10
CA PRO A 356 14.82 -3.84 -31.32
C PRO A 356 14.83 -4.23 -29.83
N LEU A 357 14.77 -3.23 -28.95
CA LEU A 357 14.58 -3.46 -27.52
C LEU A 357 13.19 -4.01 -27.20
N LEU A 358 12.15 -3.46 -27.84
CA LEU A 358 10.77 -3.99 -27.76
C LEU A 358 10.33 -4.44 -29.14
N SER A 359 9.85 -5.67 -29.24
CA SER A 359 9.29 -6.24 -30.46
C SER A 359 7.88 -6.75 -30.19
N VAL A 360 6.93 -6.25 -30.95
CA VAL A 360 5.52 -6.62 -30.92
C VAL A 360 5.21 -7.26 -32.29
N ARG A 361 4.64 -8.45 -32.31
CA ARG A 361 4.34 -9.20 -33.54
C ARG A 361 2.91 -9.74 -33.50
N GLU A 362 2.11 -9.30 -34.47
CA GLU A 362 0.74 -9.76 -34.72
C GLU A 362 -0.14 -9.78 -33.47
N VAL A 363 0.00 -8.76 -32.61
CA VAL A 363 -0.72 -8.72 -31.35
C VAL A 363 -2.16 -8.29 -31.56
N SER A 364 -3.09 -9.17 -31.15
CA SER A 364 -4.53 -8.95 -31.21
C SER A 364 -5.15 -8.99 -29.84
N VAL A 365 -6.12 -8.07 -29.58
CA VAL A 365 -6.86 -7.95 -28.32
C VAL A 365 -8.33 -7.67 -28.61
N HIS A 366 -9.21 -8.52 -28.06
CA HIS A 366 -10.66 -8.38 -28.19
C HIS A 366 -11.33 -8.15 -26.81
N PHE A 367 -12.31 -7.27 -26.77
CA PHE A 367 -13.19 -7.08 -25.64
C PHE A 367 -14.62 -7.47 -26.04
N GLY A 368 -15.01 -8.71 -25.75
CA GLY A 368 -16.26 -9.27 -26.25
C GLY A 368 -16.27 -9.32 -27.78
N GLY A 369 -17.18 -8.60 -28.42
CA GLY A 369 -17.26 -8.55 -29.90
C GLY A 369 -16.46 -7.42 -30.55
N LEU A 370 -15.72 -6.61 -29.76
CA LEU A 370 -14.94 -5.48 -30.28
C LEU A 370 -13.46 -5.85 -30.38
N ALA A 371 -12.90 -5.81 -31.59
CA ALA A 371 -11.45 -5.86 -31.80
C ALA A 371 -10.83 -4.51 -31.44
N ALA A 372 -10.11 -4.47 -30.34
CA ALA A 372 -9.40 -3.26 -29.91
C ALA A 372 -8.00 -3.15 -30.51
N LEU A 373 -7.38 -4.30 -30.82
CA LEU A 373 -6.15 -4.44 -31.60
C LEU A 373 -6.30 -5.65 -32.53
N GLU A 374 -5.81 -5.52 -33.75
CA GLU A 374 -5.85 -6.57 -34.76
C GLU A 374 -4.51 -6.62 -35.51
N ASP A 375 -3.76 -7.71 -35.29
CA ASP A 375 -2.48 -8.04 -35.92
C ASP A 375 -1.42 -6.91 -35.87
N VAL A 376 -1.37 -6.18 -34.72
CA VAL A 376 -0.46 -5.06 -34.56
C VAL A 376 0.98 -5.55 -34.45
N SER A 377 1.84 -5.02 -35.31
CA SER A 377 3.29 -5.27 -35.31
C SER A 377 4.05 -3.96 -35.31
N LEU A 378 5.01 -3.84 -34.37
CA LEU A 378 5.91 -2.69 -34.25
C LEU A 378 7.21 -3.04 -33.54
N ASP A 379 8.22 -2.22 -33.78
CA ASP A 379 9.53 -2.29 -33.13
C ASP A 379 9.89 -0.98 -32.46
N VAL A 380 10.50 -1.06 -31.27
CA VAL A 380 11.10 0.07 -30.58
C VAL A 380 12.60 -0.18 -30.47
N PRO A 381 13.43 0.46 -31.31
CA PRO A 381 14.87 0.32 -31.27
C PRO A 381 15.46 0.85 -29.95
N GLN A 382 16.58 0.28 -29.53
CA GLN A 382 17.27 0.72 -28.32
C GLN A 382 17.78 2.17 -28.47
N GLY A 383 17.63 2.98 -27.42
CA GLY A 383 18.16 4.35 -27.38
C GLY A 383 17.35 5.36 -28.21
N MET A 384 16.16 5.00 -28.71
CA MET A 384 15.28 5.90 -29.45
C MET A 384 14.07 6.33 -28.64
N ILE A 385 13.47 7.46 -29.02
CA ILE A 385 12.14 7.89 -28.61
C ILE A 385 11.16 7.53 -29.74
N VAL A 386 10.32 6.52 -29.51
CA VAL A 386 9.31 6.09 -30.47
C VAL A 386 7.93 6.58 -30.04
N GLY A 387 7.25 7.32 -30.92
CA GLY A 387 5.90 7.84 -30.70
C GLY A 387 4.83 6.87 -31.22
N LEU A 388 3.73 6.72 -30.47
CA LEU A 388 2.49 6.08 -30.92
C LEU A 388 1.38 7.13 -30.91
N ILE A 389 0.93 7.49 -32.09
CA ILE A 389 -0.15 8.47 -32.27
C ILE A 389 -1.38 7.82 -32.91
N GLY A 390 -2.51 8.49 -32.86
CA GLY A 390 -3.76 8.02 -33.45
C GLY A 390 -4.97 8.67 -32.79
N PRO A 391 -6.16 8.60 -33.42
CA PRO A 391 -7.39 9.16 -32.86
C PRO A 391 -7.80 8.48 -31.54
N ASN A 392 -8.80 9.09 -30.85
CA ASN A 392 -9.38 8.50 -29.66
C ASN A 392 -10.11 7.19 -30.02
N GLY A 393 -9.89 6.13 -29.23
CA GLY A 393 -10.44 4.81 -29.52
C GLY A 393 -9.62 3.98 -30.54
N ALA A 394 -8.49 4.50 -31.05
CA ALA A 394 -7.64 3.75 -31.99
C ALA A 394 -6.97 2.48 -31.41
N GLY A 395 -6.97 2.29 -30.08
CA GLY A 395 -6.35 1.14 -29.42
C GLY A 395 -5.00 1.42 -28.74
N LYS A 396 -4.51 2.68 -28.73
CA LYS A 396 -3.20 3.06 -28.17
C LYS A 396 -2.98 2.58 -26.73
N SER A 397 -3.90 2.94 -25.82
CA SER A 397 -3.82 2.54 -24.42
C SER A 397 -3.98 1.02 -24.24
N THR A 398 -4.73 0.35 -25.12
CA THR A 398 -4.83 -1.12 -25.14
C THR A 398 -3.49 -1.76 -25.47
N LEU A 399 -2.76 -1.23 -26.46
CA LEU A 399 -1.42 -1.71 -26.81
C LEU A 399 -0.43 -1.50 -25.65
N PHE A 400 -0.42 -0.32 -25.03
CA PHE A 400 0.40 -0.05 -23.84
C PHE A 400 0.06 -1.01 -22.68
N ASN A 401 -1.23 -1.28 -22.47
CA ASN A 401 -1.68 -2.22 -21.45
C ASN A 401 -1.28 -3.67 -21.78
N ALA A 402 -1.29 -4.06 -23.08
CA ALA A 402 -0.82 -5.37 -23.52
C ALA A 402 0.71 -5.51 -23.34
N VAL A 403 1.51 -4.48 -23.73
CA VAL A 403 2.97 -4.46 -23.55
C VAL A 403 3.35 -4.48 -22.06
N SER A 404 2.63 -3.76 -21.20
CA SER A 404 2.91 -3.74 -19.74
C SER A 404 2.22 -4.86 -18.96
N GLY A 405 1.39 -5.72 -19.60
CA GLY A 405 0.79 -6.90 -18.98
C GLY A 405 -0.50 -6.68 -18.22
N PHE A 406 -1.10 -5.48 -18.32
CA PHE A 406 -2.40 -5.18 -17.71
C PHE A 406 -3.58 -5.71 -18.51
N VAL A 407 -3.39 -5.93 -19.80
CA VAL A 407 -4.37 -6.56 -20.69
C VAL A 407 -3.74 -7.81 -21.28
N ARG A 408 -4.49 -8.90 -21.26
CA ARG A 408 -4.08 -10.15 -21.89
C ARG A 408 -4.35 -10.07 -23.39
N ARG A 409 -3.37 -10.43 -24.20
CA ARG A 409 -3.53 -10.60 -25.64
C ARG A 409 -4.28 -11.89 -25.98
N ASP A 410 -4.95 -11.91 -27.12
CA ASP A 410 -5.57 -13.12 -27.69
C ASP A 410 -4.62 -13.84 -28.64
N GLY A 411 -3.78 -13.09 -29.37
CA GLY A 411 -2.80 -13.62 -30.32
C GLY A 411 -1.51 -12.81 -30.36
N GLY A 412 -0.52 -13.28 -31.10
CA GLY A 412 0.76 -12.63 -31.34
C GLY A 412 1.79 -12.83 -30.23
N THR A 413 2.91 -12.13 -30.28
CA THR A 413 4.01 -12.20 -29.30
C THR A 413 4.57 -10.83 -28.95
N ILE A 414 5.09 -10.69 -27.74
CA ILE A 414 5.75 -9.46 -27.27
C ILE A 414 7.07 -9.88 -26.62
N HIS A 415 8.18 -9.28 -27.07
CA HIS A 415 9.52 -9.55 -26.57
C HIS A 415 10.17 -8.25 -26.08
N LEU A 416 10.88 -8.34 -24.96
CA LEU A 416 11.81 -7.30 -24.51
C LEU A 416 13.22 -7.84 -24.74
N ALA A 417 13.95 -7.29 -25.70
CA ALA A 417 15.10 -7.92 -26.32
C ALA A 417 14.76 -9.37 -26.74
N ASP A 418 15.54 -10.37 -26.31
CA ASP A 418 15.29 -11.78 -26.61
C ASP A 418 14.31 -12.47 -25.63
N THR A 419 13.81 -11.74 -24.62
CA THR A 419 12.97 -12.31 -23.57
C THR A 419 11.49 -12.19 -23.91
N PRO A 420 10.73 -13.29 -24.05
CA PRO A 420 9.29 -13.24 -24.23
C PRO A 420 8.62 -12.75 -22.94
N ILE A 421 7.87 -11.64 -23.04
CA ILE A 421 7.21 -11.03 -21.89
C ILE A 421 5.68 -11.15 -21.92
N HIS A 422 5.12 -11.65 -22.98
CA HIS A 422 3.68 -11.63 -23.26
C HIS A 422 2.81 -12.38 -22.22
N ASP A 423 3.35 -13.39 -21.53
CA ASP A 423 2.63 -14.13 -20.48
C ASP A 423 3.03 -13.72 -19.06
N LEU A 424 4.00 -12.80 -18.92
CA LEU A 424 4.45 -12.32 -17.63
C LEU A 424 3.48 -11.28 -17.06
N PRO A 425 3.20 -11.32 -15.75
CA PRO A 425 2.39 -10.30 -15.08
C PRO A 425 3.14 -8.95 -15.01
N PRO A 426 2.43 -7.82 -14.80
CA PRO A 426 3.04 -6.48 -14.83
C PRO A 426 4.24 -6.31 -13.89
N HIS A 427 4.17 -6.85 -12.68
CA HIS A 427 5.25 -6.73 -11.69
C HIS A 427 6.53 -7.47 -12.08
N GLU A 428 6.45 -8.53 -12.89
CA GLU A 428 7.61 -9.22 -13.44
C GLU A 428 8.21 -8.45 -14.63
N ARG A 429 7.37 -7.85 -15.48
CA ARG A 429 7.82 -6.97 -16.57
C ARG A 429 8.55 -5.74 -16.04
N ALA A 430 8.06 -5.16 -14.93
CA ALA A 430 8.76 -4.08 -14.24
C ALA A 430 10.16 -4.50 -13.75
N ARG A 431 10.33 -5.74 -13.29
CA ARG A 431 11.64 -6.29 -12.88
C ARG A 431 12.60 -6.47 -14.07
N LEU A 432 12.08 -6.73 -15.24
CA LEU A 432 12.89 -6.83 -16.47
C LEU A 432 13.32 -5.46 -17.01
N GLY A 433 12.84 -4.36 -16.43
CA GLY A 433 13.27 -3.01 -16.76
C GLY A 433 12.25 -2.21 -17.59
N ILE A 434 10.97 -2.54 -17.54
CA ILE A 434 9.89 -1.70 -18.08
C ILE A 434 9.44 -0.73 -17.00
N GLY A 435 9.68 0.56 -17.19
CA GLY A 435 9.10 1.66 -16.41
C GLY A 435 7.88 2.22 -17.12
N ARG A 436 6.81 2.55 -16.39
CA ARG A 436 5.58 3.08 -16.99
C ARG A 436 5.00 4.21 -16.17
N THR A 437 4.52 5.27 -16.86
CA THR A 437 3.58 6.25 -16.31
C THR A 437 2.14 5.92 -16.75
N PHE A 438 1.17 6.55 -16.12
CA PHE A 438 -0.24 6.35 -16.41
C PHE A 438 -0.89 7.65 -16.91
N GLN A 439 -1.99 7.52 -17.67
CA GLN A 439 -2.77 8.66 -18.12
C GLN A 439 -3.29 9.51 -16.93
N LEU A 440 -3.83 8.85 -15.91
CA LEU A 440 -4.05 9.45 -14.59
C LEU A 440 -2.77 9.34 -13.78
N ILE A 441 -2.38 10.40 -13.08
CA ILE A 441 -1.14 10.46 -12.31
C ILE A 441 -1.03 9.26 -11.35
N GLY A 442 -0.08 8.37 -11.64
CA GLY A 442 0.18 7.12 -10.92
C GLY A 442 1.02 7.33 -9.67
N LEU A 443 0.58 8.21 -8.77
CA LEU A 443 1.26 8.48 -7.49
C LEU A 443 0.30 8.25 -6.32
N ALA A 444 0.83 7.70 -5.23
CA ALA A 444 0.11 7.59 -3.97
C ALA A 444 -0.09 8.99 -3.37
N GLN A 445 -1.30 9.54 -3.50
CA GLN A 445 -1.62 10.94 -3.21
C GLN A 445 -1.40 11.33 -1.73
N ASN A 446 -1.57 10.38 -0.81
CA ASN A 446 -1.41 10.60 0.63
C ASN A 446 0.02 10.35 1.13
N LEU A 447 0.88 9.77 0.32
CA LEU A 447 2.31 9.62 0.60
C LEU A 447 3.08 10.89 0.22
N SER A 448 4.18 11.14 0.92
CA SER A 448 5.12 12.21 0.56
C SER A 448 5.84 11.92 -0.76
N VAL A 449 6.48 12.94 -1.34
CA VAL A 449 7.35 12.77 -2.52
C VAL A 449 8.37 11.67 -2.26
N LEU A 450 9.10 11.74 -1.15
CA LEU A 450 10.10 10.71 -0.80
C LEU A 450 9.51 9.29 -0.70
N GLU A 451 8.33 9.14 -0.09
CA GLU A 451 7.70 7.84 0.04
C GLU A 451 7.25 7.26 -1.32
N ASN A 452 6.83 8.11 -2.26
CA ASN A 452 6.55 7.67 -3.64
C ASN A 452 7.82 7.19 -4.35
N PHE A 453 8.94 7.93 -4.25
CA PHE A 453 10.23 7.47 -4.79
C PHE A 453 10.72 6.17 -4.16
N LEU A 454 10.55 6.01 -2.85
CA LEU A 454 10.86 4.76 -2.16
C LEU A 454 9.93 3.61 -2.59
N MET A 455 8.65 3.89 -2.89
CA MET A 455 7.70 2.90 -3.40
C MET A 455 8.06 2.47 -4.81
N ALA A 456 8.42 3.41 -5.68
CA ALA A 456 8.85 3.14 -7.05
C ALA A 456 10.07 2.20 -7.10
N GLN A 457 10.94 2.23 -6.10
CA GLN A 457 12.09 1.33 -5.96
C GLN A 457 11.75 -0.04 -5.33
N HIS A 458 10.47 -0.41 -5.27
CA HIS A 458 10.07 -1.70 -4.68
C HIS A 458 10.78 -2.89 -5.34
N VAL A 459 10.95 -2.84 -6.65
CA VAL A 459 11.57 -3.88 -7.47
C VAL A 459 13.02 -4.19 -7.06
N VAL A 460 13.76 -3.19 -6.58
CA VAL A 460 15.18 -3.31 -6.18
C VAL A 460 15.39 -3.54 -4.69
N ALA A 461 14.33 -3.54 -3.89
CA ALA A 461 14.40 -3.77 -2.46
C ALA A 461 14.64 -5.25 -2.12
N ASP A 462 15.91 -5.72 -2.23
CA ASP A 462 16.27 -7.13 -2.05
C ASP A 462 16.46 -7.52 -0.58
N TYR A 463 15.36 -7.79 0.11
CA TYR A 463 15.32 -8.44 1.43
C TYR A 463 13.98 -9.14 1.67
N GLY A 464 14.01 -10.23 2.47
CA GLY A 464 12.82 -11.03 2.75
C GLY A 464 11.92 -10.44 3.84
N VAL A 465 10.71 -11.01 3.97
CA VAL A 465 9.69 -10.62 4.97
C VAL A 465 10.24 -10.70 6.40
N GLY A 466 10.97 -11.78 6.76
CA GLY A 466 11.57 -11.92 8.09
C GLY A 466 12.55 -10.80 8.43
N ALA A 467 13.34 -10.34 7.45
CA ALA A 467 14.26 -9.22 7.64
C ALA A 467 13.50 -7.89 7.84
N ALA A 468 12.35 -7.72 7.18
CA ALA A 468 11.48 -6.57 7.38
C ALA A 468 10.84 -6.56 8.77
N LEU A 469 10.23 -7.68 9.20
CA LEU A 469 9.59 -7.83 10.50
C LEU A 469 10.58 -7.61 11.66
N GLY A 470 11.76 -8.24 11.60
CA GLY A 470 12.82 -8.13 12.60
C GLY A 470 13.66 -6.85 12.48
N HIS A 471 13.47 -6.05 11.43
CA HIS A 471 14.32 -4.89 11.12
C HIS A 471 15.82 -5.24 11.13
N LEU A 472 16.16 -6.37 10.49
CA LEU A 472 17.50 -6.93 10.48
C LEU A 472 18.49 -6.02 9.72
N PRO A 473 19.81 -6.13 9.97
CA PRO A 473 20.84 -5.25 9.37
C PRO A 473 20.76 -5.17 7.84
N ARG A 474 20.42 -6.27 7.14
CA ARG A 474 20.23 -6.29 5.68
C ARG A 474 19.11 -5.34 5.24
N ALA A 475 17.94 -5.43 5.88
CA ALA A 475 16.82 -4.55 5.55
C ALA A 475 17.17 -3.08 5.82
N VAL A 476 17.83 -2.79 6.96
CA VAL A 476 18.25 -1.43 7.33
C VAL A 476 19.23 -0.85 6.32
N ARG A 477 20.17 -1.66 5.82
CA ARG A 477 21.16 -1.22 4.82
C ARG A 477 20.48 -0.88 3.51
N VAL A 478 19.69 -1.81 2.98
CA VAL A 478 18.97 -1.61 1.71
C VAL A 478 18.02 -0.41 1.79
N GLU A 479 17.26 -0.25 2.89
CA GLU A 479 16.37 0.92 3.07
C GLU A 479 17.15 2.26 3.10
N ARG A 480 18.38 2.26 3.61
CA ARG A 480 19.25 3.44 3.58
C ARG A 480 19.69 3.76 2.16
N GLU A 481 20.16 2.75 1.41
CA GLU A 481 20.60 2.90 0.01
C GLU A 481 19.44 3.40 -0.87
N LEU A 482 18.22 2.84 -0.71
CA LEU A 482 17.04 3.30 -1.43
C LEU A 482 16.70 4.76 -1.10
N ARG A 483 16.83 5.15 0.17
CA ARG A 483 16.58 6.51 0.61
C ARG A 483 17.61 7.50 0.06
N GLU A 484 18.89 7.18 0.09
CA GLU A 484 19.96 7.99 -0.48
C GLU A 484 19.73 8.20 -1.97
N ARG A 485 19.39 7.13 -2.71
CA ARG A 485 19.05 7.21 -4.12
C ARG A 485 17.80 8.05 -4.40
N SER A 486 16.74 7.90 -3.57
CA SER A 486 15.56 8.75 -3.68
C SER A 486 15.89 10.23 -3.48
N MET A 487 16.73 10.54 -2.49
CA MET A 487 17.12 11.92 -2.21
C MET A 487 17.90 12.54 -3.37
N LEU A 488 18.83 11.79 -3.97
CA LEU A 488 19.56 12.24 -5.18
C LEU A 488 18.59 12.51 -6.33
N ALA A 489 17.64 11.60 -6.59
CA ALA A 489 16.65 11.80 -7.65
C ALA A 489 15.76 13.02 -7.40
N ILE A 490 15.37 13.28 -6.14
CA ILE A 490 14.57 14.44 -5.73
C ILE A 490 15.36 15.74 -5.89
N GLU A 491 16.63 15.74 -5.49
CA GLU A 491 17.55 16.89 -5.62
C GLU A 491 17.70 17.31 -7.07
N VAL A 492 17.89 16.35 -7.95
CA VAL A 492 18.04 16.56 -9.39
C VAL A 492 16.80 17.16 -10.04
N LEU A 493 15.64 16.78 -9.53
CA LEU A 493 14.39 17.33 -10.00
C LEU A 493 14.07 18.72 -9.38
N GLY A 494 14.91 19.22 -8.46
CA GLY A 494 14.67 20.48 -7.74
C GLY A 494 13.51 20.39 -6.74
N PHE A 495 13.23 19.19 -6.20
CA PHE A 495 12.10 18.96 -5.30
C PHE A 495 12.49 18.81 -3.83
N GLU A 496 13.67 19.25 -3.40
CA GLU A 496 14.19 19.11 -2.02
C GLU A 496 13.24 19.74 -1.00
N ARG A 497 12.66 20.87 -1.33
CA ARG A 497 11.68 21.56 -0.45
C ARG A 497 10.39 20.77 -0.27
N PHE A 498 10.07 19.84 -1.17
CA PHE A 498 8.85 19.04 -1.16
C PHE A 498 9.05 17.60 -0.64
N VAL A 499 10.26 17.22 -0.22
CA VAL A 499 10.60 15.84 0.23
C VAL A 499 9.55 15.23 1.17
N SER A 500 9.08 16.00 2.14
CA SER A 500 8.09 15.57 3.14
C SER A 500 6.65 15.97 2.82
N THR A 501 6.42 16.61 1.67
CA THR A 501 5.09 17.11 1.27
C THR A 501 4.28 15.96 0.68
N PRO A 502 3.05 15.70 1.14
CA PRO A 502 2.14 14.77 0.49
C PRO A 502 1.86 15.19 -0.95
N VAL A 503 1.88 14.23 -1.88
CA VAL A 503 1.73 14.51 -3.32
C VAL A 503 0.42 15.22 -3.64
N LYS A 504 -0.67 14.98 -2.90
CA LYS A 504 -1.95 15.68 -3.07
C LYS A 504 -1.86 17.21 -3.00
N HIS A 505 -0.82 17.76 -2.35
CA HIS A 505 -0.61 19.20 -2.19
C HIS A 505 0.27 19.83 -3.30
N LEU A 506 0.79 19.02 -4.22
CA LEU A 506 1.56 19.49 -5.37
C LEU A 506 0.64 19.96 -6.51
N SER A 507 1.13 20.89 -7.35
CA SER A 507 0.45 21.24 -8.60
C SER A 507 0.44 20.08 -9.58
N HIS A 508 -0.41 20.14 -10.61
CA HIS A 508 -0.52 19.06 -11.60
C HIS A 508 0.82 18.84 -12.34
N GLY A 509 1.50 19.89 -12.78
CA GLY A 509 2.82 19.79 -13.42
C GLY A 509 3.88 19.21 -12.50
N GLN A 510 3.91 19.62 -11.20
CA GLN A 510 4.81 19.07 -10.22
C GLN A 510 4.57 17.56 -9.99
N LYS A 511 3.32 17.12 -9.95
CA LYS A 511 2.97 15.70 -9.84
C LYS A 511 3.47 14.90 -11.04
N ARG A 512 3.37 15.41 -12.26
CA ARG A 512 3.89 14.76 -13.47
C ARG A 512 5.41 14.61 -13.44
N LEU A 513 6.14 15.63 -12.98
CA LEU A 513 7.59 15.54 -12.83
C LEU A 513 8.00 14.52 -11.77
N VAL A 514 7.28 14.47 -10.64
CA VAL A 514 7.50 13.43 -9.60
C VAL A 514 7.20 12.04 -10.15
N GLU A 515 6.15 11.86 -10.94
CA GLU A 515 5.80 10.58 -11.59
C GLU A 515 6.90 10.13 -12.55
N LEU A 516 7.38 11.02 -13.41
CA LEU A 516 8.51 10.75 -14.31
C LEU A 516 9.77 10.36 -13.51
N GLY A 517 10.09 11.10 -12.44
CA GLY A 517 11.20 10.77 -11.55
C GLY A 517 11.04 9.39 -10.89
N CYS A 518 9.84 9.04 -10.44
CA CYS A 518 9.54 7.71 -9.91
C CYS A 518 9.74 6.60 -10.95
N ALA A 519 9.34 6.84 -12.21
CA ALA A 519 9.56 5.88 -13.29
C ALA A 519 11.05 5.72 -13.62
N LEU A 520 11.85 6.80 -13.53
CA LEU A 520 13.28 6.80 -13.85
C LEU A 520 14.19 6.30 -12.72
N VAL A 521 13.74 6.39 -11.45
CA VAL A 521 14.62 6.07 -10.29
C VAL A 521 15.15 4.65 -10.28
N THR A 522 14.48 3.71 -10.92
CA THR A 522 14.93 2.32 -11.12
C THR A 522 15.83 2.14 -12.33
N ALA A 523 16.10 3.21 -13.08
CA ALA A 523 16.86 3.18 -14.32
C ALA A 523 16.32 2.14 -15.34
N PRO A 524 15.05 2.24 -15.77
CA PRO A 524 14.44 1.27 -16.68
C PRO A 524 15.15 1.24 -18.05
N GLU A 525 15.08 0.12 -18.77
CA GLU A 525 15.54 0.02 -20.17
C GLU A 525 14.55 0.66 -21.12
N LEU A 526 13.26 0.34 -20.91
CA LEU A 526 12.14 0.87 -21.66
C LEU A 526 11.28 1.72 -20.75
N LEU A 527 11.17 3.01 -21.06
CA LEU A 527 10.28 3.94 -20.40
C LEU A 527 9.03 4.14 -21.26
N MET A 528 7.87 3.71 -20.76
CA MET A 528 6.58 3.86 -21.40
C MET A 528 5.82 5.04 -20.81
N LEU A 529 5.50 6.03 -21.62
CA LEU A 529 4.83 7.26 -21.19
C LEU A 529 3.46 7.41 -21.86
N ASP A 530 2.41 7.50 -21.07
CA ASP A 530 1.02 7.60 -21.53
C ASP A 530 0.51 9.03 -21.33
N GLU A 531 0.47 9.83 -22.41
CA GLU A 531 0.05 11.23 -22.46
C GLU A 531 0.71 12.12 -21.38
N PRO A 532 2.06 12.15 -21.29
CA PRO A 532 2.73 12.86 -20.21
C PRO A 532 2.54 14.38 -20.24
N SER A 533 2.20 14.99 -21.40
CA SER A 533 1.95 16.42 -21.52
C SER A 533 0.51 16.83 -21.20
N ALA A 534 -0.40 15.85 -20.98
CA ALA A 534 -1.82 16.14 -20.77
C ALA A 534 -2.07 17.08 -19.59
N GLY A 535 -2.79 18.16 -19.84
CA GLY A 535 -3.13 19.17 -18.82
C GLY A 535 -1.98 20.07 -18.38
N MET A 536 -0.84 20.05 -19.06
CA MET A 536 0.28 20.96 -18.81
C MET A 536 0.10 22.29 -19.52
N ALA A 537 0.63 23.37 -18.93
CA ALA A 537 0.80 24.65 -19.63
C ALA A 537 1.88 24.49 -20.73
N PRO A 538 1.83 25.30 -21.81
CA PRO A 538 2.77 25.19 -22.93
C PRO A 538 4.25 25.18 -22.51
N ALA A 539 4.65 26.10 -21.65
CA ALA A 539 6.03 26.15 -21.11
C ALA A 539 6.43 24.87 -20.35
N ALA A 540 5.49 24.25 -19.63
CA ALA A 540 5.76 22.99 -18.94
C ALA A 540 5.89 21.80 -19.91
N ALA A 541 5.16 21.83 -21.04
CA ALA A 541 5.29 20.84 -22.11
C ALA A 541 6.63 20.96 -22.85
N GLU A 542 7.13 22.19 -23.09
CA GLU A 542 8.46 22.44 -23.64
C GLU A 542 9.56 21.90 -22.69
N ASN A 543 9.43 22.17 -21.40
CA ASN A 543 10.31 21.62 -20.38
C ASN A 543 10.31 20.09 -20.38
N LEU A 544 9.15 19.46 -20.54
CA LEU A 544 9.03 18.00 -20.66
C LEU A 544 9.78 17.49 -21.90
N ALA A 545 9.69 18.18 -23.05
CA ALA A 545 10.40 17.81 -24.28
C ALA A 545 11.94 17.78 -24.05
N VAL A 546 12.49 18.80 -23.38
CA VAL A 546 13.91 18.82 -23.01
C VAL A 546 14.26 17.61 -22.15
N ARG A 547 13.41 17.30 -21.14
CA ARG A 547 13.65 16.14 -20.25
C ARG A 547 13.61 14.81 -20.97
N LEU A 548 12.70 14.66 -21.93
CA LEU A 548 12.64 13.41 -22.71
C LEU A 548 13.89 13.22 -23.58
N ARG A 549 14.42 14.31 -24.15
CA ARG A 549 15.71 14.27 -24.85
C ARG A 549 16.86 13.92 -23.91
N ASP A 550 16.94 14.53 -22.72
CA ASP A 550 17.94 14.18 -21.70
C ASP A 550 17.89 12.69 -21.32
N VAL A 551 16.67 12.12 -21.19
CA VAL A 551 16.48 10.70 -20.88
C VAL A 551 17.05 9.79 -21.97
N ARG A 552 16.90 10.17 -23.24
CA ARG A 552 17.51 9.46 -24.38
C ARG A 552 19.01 9.68 -24.46
N ASP A 553 19.45 10.96 -24.51
CA ASP A 553 20.80 11.34 -24.90
C ASP A 553 21.82 11.17 -23.75
N GLU A 554 21.44 11.58 -22.52
CA GLU A 554 22.34 11.51 -21.38
C GLU A 554 22.20 10.20 -20.58
N LEU A 555 20.95 9.68 -20.44
CA LEU A 555 20.71 8.45 -19.71
C LEU A 555 20.73 7.19 -20.59
N GLY A 556 20.77 7.34 -21.92
CA GLY A 556 20.78 6.23 -22.88
C GLY A 556 19.54 5.32 -22.77
N ARG A 557 18.36 5.90 -22.43
CA ARG A 557 17.12 5.11 -22.23
C ARG A 557 16.25 5.13 -23.48
N THR A 558 15.58 4.02 -23.71
CA THR A 558 14.57 3.90 -24.76
C THR A 558 13.25 4.40 -24.24
N VAL A 559 12.55 5.22 -25.03
CA VAL A 559 11.26 5.78 -24.65
C VAL A 559 10.20 5.33 -25.67
N PHE A 560 9.07 4.80 -25.18
CA PHE A 560 7.88 4.53 -25.97
C PHE A 560 6.75 5.44 -25.47
N LEU A 561 6.31 6.38 -26.32
CA LEU A 561 5.48 7.53 -25.95
C LEU A 561 4.13 7.47 -26.66
N ILE A 562 3.01 7.53 -25.91
CA ILE A 562 1.70 7.91 -26.45
C ILE A 562 1.51 9.41 -26.23
N GLU A 563 1.18 10.16 -27.26
CA GLU A 563 0.87 11.58 -27.16
C GLU A 563 -0.18 12.03 -28.20
N HIS A 564 -0.93 13.05 -27.81
CA HIS A 564 -1.88 13.75 -28.68
C HIS A 564 -1.34 15.13 -29.12
N ASN A 565 -0.33 15.64 -28.46
CA ASN A 565 0.33 16.90 -28.79
C ASN A 565 1.31 16.67 -29.96
N ILE A 566 0.81 16.83 -31.20
CA ILE A 566 1.61 16.60 -32.41
C ILE A 566 2.89 17.44 -32.46
N PRO A 567 2.88 18.76 -32.13
CA PRO A 567 4.13 19.52 -32.03
C PRO A 567 5.17 18.88 -31.12
N LEU A 568 4.79 18.39 -29.95
CA LEU A 568 5.70 17.71 -29.03
C LEU A 568 6.23 16.40 -29.63
N VAL A 569 5.36 15.59 -30.26
CA VAL A 569 5.76 14.33 -30.90
C VAL A 569 6.79 14.57 -32.01
N LEU A 570 6.56 15.57 -32.86
CA LEU A 570 7.46 15.90 -33.96
C LEU A 570 8.80 16.47 -33.46
N ASP A 571 8.84 17.10 -32.29
CA ASP A 571 10.05 17.65 -31.67
C ASP A 571 10.90 16.60 -30.98
N VAL A 572 10.28 15.59 -30.33
CA VAL A 572 11.04 14.66 -29.46
C VAL A 572 11.23 13.26 -30.02
N CYS A 573 10.33 12.78 -30.91
CA CYS A 573 10.37 11.41 -31.41
C CYS A 573 11.34 11.24 -32.57
N ASP A 574 12.04 10.12 -32.58
CA ASP A 574 12.92 9.70 -33.70
C ASP A 574 12.09 8.92 -34.74
N TYR A 575 11.09 8.17 -34.30
CA TYR A 575 10.22 7.35 -35.13
C TYR A 575 8.79 7.36 -34.61
N ILE A 576 7.80 7.25 -35.50
CA ILE A 576 6.38 7.36 -35.15
C ILE A 576 5.62 6.20 -35.80
N TYR A 577 4.74 5.58 -35.01
CA TYR A 577 3.66 4.69 -35.48
C TYR A 577 2.31 5.39 -35.36
N VAL A 578 1.48 5.26 -36.39
CA VAL A 578 0.12 5.78 -36.42
C VAL A 578 -0.85 4.61 -36.29
N LEU A 579 -1.60 4.55 -35.21
CA LEU A 579 -2.61 3.53 -34.95
C LEU A 579 -4.00 4.07 -35.30
N ASN A 580 -4.79 3.30 -36.02
CA ASN A 580 -6.18 3.61 -36.35
C ASN A 580 -7.03 2.35 -36.33
N PHE A 581 -8.18 2.36 -35.67
CA PHE A 581 -9.09 1.20 -35.54
C PHE A 581 -8.38 -0.13 -35.21
N GLY A 582 -7.42 -0.09 -34.30
CA GLY A 582 -6.69 -1.27 -33.82
C GLY A 582 -5.60 -1.79 -34.77
N GLN A 583 -5.28 -1.10 -35.86
CA GLN A 583 -4.26 -1.49 -36.86
C GLN A 583 -3.23 -0.37 -37.08
N ILE A 584 -2.00 -0.72 -37.45
CA ILE A 584 -0.98 0.27 -37.85
C ILE A 584 -1.35 0.83 -39.23
N LEU A 585 -1.71 2.10 -39.26
CA LEU A 585 -2.05 2.80 -40.51
C LEU A 585 -0.79 3.22 -41.27
N ALA A 586 0.20 3.74 -40.56
CA ALA A 586 1.43 4.28 -41.09
C ALA A 586 2.56 4.23 -40.06
N HIS A 587 3.80 4.24 -40.51
CA HIS A 587 4.97 4.38 -39.65
C HIS A 587 6.15 4.98 -40.45
N GLY A 588 7.05 5.65 -39.74
CA GLY A 588 8.22 6.27 -40.36
C GLY A 588 8.90 7.29 -39.45
N THR A 589 9.89 7.98 -40.02
CA THR A 589 10.50 9.13 -39.32
C THR A 589 9.51 10.29 -39.17
N THR A 590 9.78 11.23 -38.27
CA THR A 590 8.94 12.42 -38.08
C THR A 590 8.75 13.20 -39.40
N ALA A 591 9.79 13.26 -40.25
CA ALA A 591 9.73 13.95 -41.54
C ALA A 591 8.84 13.23 -42.57
N ASP A 592 8.75 11.90 -42.52
CA ASP A 592 7.92 11.10 -43.40
C ASP A 592 6.45 11.16 -43.02
N ILE A 593 6.16 11.01 -41.73
CA ILE A 593 4.80 11.02 -41.17
C ILE A 593 4.11 12.40 -41.37
N ALA A 594 4.86 13.48 -41.21
CA ALA A 594 4.31 14.83 -41.42
C ALA A 594 3.80 15.09 -42.84
N LYS A 595 4.21 14.32 -43.82
CA LYS A 595 3.86 14.48 -45.24
C LYS A 595 2.77 13.50 -45.71
N GLN A 596 2.37 12.51 -44.91
CA GLN A 596 1.43 11.46 -45.33
C GLN A 596 -0.02 11.97 -45.34
N PRO A 597 -0.74 11.93 -46.51
CA PRO A 597 -2.10 12.42 -46.58
C PRO A 597 -3.09 11.66 -45.73
N GLU A 598 -2.86 10.37 -45.51
CA GLU A 598 -3.71 9.46 -44.73
C GLU A 598 -3.68 9.82 -43.25
N VAL A 599 -2.50 10.19 -42.72
CA VAL A 599 -2.31 10.66 -41.35
C VAL A 599 -3.00 11.99 -41.17
N LEU A 600 -2.82 12.92 -42.10
CA LEU A 600 -3.49 14.22 -42.11
C LEU A 600 -5.02 14.08 -42.16
N ALA A 601 -5.54 13.14 -42.97
CA ALA A 601 -6.98 12.89 -43.08
C ALA A 601 -7.56 12.30 -41.76
N ALA A 602 -6.85 11.38 -41.10
CA ALA A 602 -7.28 10.78 -39.84
C ALA A 602 -7.39 11.81 -38.72
N TYR A 603 -6.47 12.76 -38.65
CA TYR A 603 -6.49 13.84 -37.65
C TYR A 603 -7.40 15.02 -38.00
N PHE A 604 -7.44 15.45 -39.28
CA PHE A 604 -8.30 16.56 -39.70
C PHE A 604 -9.77 16.15 -39.86
N GLY A 605 -10.04 14.85 -40.07
CA GLY A 605 -11.41 14.31 -40.06
C GLY A 605 -12.09 14.50 -38.71
N GLU A 606 -11.38 14.22 -37.62
CA GLU A 606 -11.89 14.41 -36.24
C GLU A 606 -12.09 15.91 -35.90
N ALA A 607 -11.15 16.79 -36.25
CA ALA A 607 -11.29 18.21 -36.02
C ALA A 607 -12.55 18.82 -36.70
N ARG A 608 -12.93 18.29 -37.88
CA ARG A 608 -14.19 18.65 -38.55
C ARG A 608 -15.43 18.07 -37.86
N GLU A 609 -15.38 16.87 -37.32
CA GLU A 609 -16.50 16.29 -36.58
C GLU A 609 -16.69 16.95 -35.21
N GLU A 610 -15.62 17.26 -34.51
CA GLU A 610 -15.65 17.97 -33.23
C GLU A 610 -16.17 19.39 -33.38
N ALA A 611 -15.75 20.10 -34.44
CA ALA A 611 -16.30 21.40 -34.78
C ALA A 611 -17.80 21.32 -35.13
N LYS A 612 -18.27 20.27 -35.80
CA LYS A 612 -19.69 20.03 -36.08
C LYS A 612 -20.48 19.67 -34.82
N ARG A 613 -19.91 18.90 -33.87
CA ARG A 613 -20.54 18.59 -32.58
C ARG A 613 -20.66 19.82 -31.69
N THR A 614 -19.62 20.66 -31.64
CA THR A 614 -19.61 21.89 -30.85
C THR A 614 -20.58 22.95 -31.43
N ALA A 615 -20.74 22.98 -32.75
CA ALA A 615 -21.74 23.83 -33.41
C ALA A 615 -23.19 23.38 -33.15
N LYS A 616 -23.44 22.03 -33.05
CA LYS A 616 -24.75 21.46 -32.72
C LYS A 616 -25.18 21.61 -31.26
N VAL A 617 -24.25 21.85 -30.34
CA VAL A 617 -24.55 22.09 -28.92
C VAL A 617 -24.86 23.56 -28.64
N LYS A 618 -24.56 24.47 -29.59
CA LYS A 618 -24.82 25.94 -29.48
C LYS A 618 -26.09 26.40 -30.23
N THR A 619 -26.79 25.49 -30.87
CA THR A 619 -28.14 25.69 -31.42
C THR A 619 -29.15 24.86 -30.62
#